data_7f6c056a620f324c0d0be1315d2c3d5e
#
_entry.id   7f6c056a620f324c0d0be1315d2c3d5e
#
_cell.length_a   1.000
_cell.length_b   1.000
_cell.length_c   1.000
_cell.angle_alpha   90.00
_cell.angle_beta   90.00
_cell.angle_gamma   90.00
#
_symmetry.space_group_name_H-M   'P 1'
#
loop_
_entity.id
_entity.type
_entity.pdbx_description
1 polymer ?
#
loop_
_entity_poly.entity_id
_entity_poly.type
_entity_poly.pdbx_seq_one_letter_code
_entity_poly.pdbx_strand_id
1 'polypeptide(L)'
;MIAQSTPTHTNPMPDGTLIDFGTAAWHADGTEFQTSGIRNPADGDVCQGVWQQVDDATFVLNHYALAWTNGTYTGPANIRARVTVDSTGNHYSGVFATVVYLATPVAGHEFDQNTVLASITGTFKATRVTMQ
;
A
#
# COMPACT_ATOMS: atom_id res chain seq x y z
N MET A 1 -4.11 7.83 -2.80
CA MET A 1 -4.24 7.44 -1.39
C MET A 1 -4.27 8.70 -0.54
N ILE A 2 -5.27 8.84 0.31
CA ILE A 2 -5.50 10.03 1.14
C ILE A 2 -5.59 9.58 2.60
N ALA A 3 -4.91 10.28 3.51
CA ALA A 3 -4.97 10.00 4.93
C ALA A 3 -6.39 10.22 5.46
N GLN A 4 -6.89 9.29 6.24
CA GLN A 4 -8.13 9.39 6.97
C GLN A 4 -8.03 8.57 8.26
N SER A 5 -8.20 9.23 9.38
CA SER A 5 -8.25 8.61 10.70
C SER A 5 -9.50 7.71 10.82
N THR A 6 -9.42 6.73 11.68
CA THR A 6 -10.54 5.84 12.03
C THR A 6 -10.94 6.03 13.49
N PRO A 7 -12.07 5.49 13.95
CA PRO A 7 -12.44 5.57 15.36
C PRO A 7 -11.41 4.97 16.33
N THR A 8 -10.56 4.08 15.84
CA THR A 8 -9.55 3.37 16.64
C THR A 8 -8.10 3.74 16.29
N HIS A 9 -7.89 4.63 15.31
CA HIS A 9 -6.56 5.05 14.89
C HIS A 9 -6.56 6.51 14.45
N THR A 10 -5.73 7.32 15.07
CA THR A 10 -5.46 8.71 14.67
C THR A 10 -4.16 8.76 13.89
N ASN A 11 -4.21 9.30 12.67
CA ASN A 11 -3.03 9.48 11.83
C ASN A 11 -2.09 10.56 12.39
N PRO A 12 -0.76 10.44 12.17
CA PRO A 12 0.19 11.50 12.55
C PRO A 12 0.09 12.76 11.67
N MET A 13 -0.66 12.72 10.58
CA MET A 13 -0.93 13.87 9.70
C MET A 13 -2.43 14.14 9.61
N PRO A 14 -2.85 15.36 9.21
CA PRO A 14 -4.26 15.72 9.06
C PRO A 14 -4.97 14.83 8.04
N ASP A 15 -6.26 14.56 8.30
CA ASP A 15 -7.13 13.92 7.32
C ASP A 15 -7.20 14.75 6.03
N GLY A 16 -7.23 14.07 4.88
CA GLY A 16 -7.15 14.70 3.57
C GLY A 16 -5.73 14.89 3.03
N THR A 17 -4.69 14.62 3.82
CA THR A 17 -3.30 14.66 3.33
C THR A 17 -3.09 13.62 2.24
N LEU A 18 -2.51 14.02 1.11
CA LEU A 18 -2.09 13.08 0.06
C LEU A 18 -0.93 12.22 0.58
N ILE A 19 -1.15 10.91 0.63
CA ILE A 19 -0.15 9.94 1.08
C ILE A 19 0.63 9.39 -0.09
N ASP A 20 -0.08 9.02 -1.16
CA ASP A 20 0.56 8.46 -2.35
C ASP A 20 -0.40 8.52 -3.56
N PHE A 21 0.20 8.46 -4.75
CA PHE A 21 -0.45 8.16 -6.03
C PHE A 21 0.49 7.24 -6.82
N GLY A 22 -0.02 6.54 -7.81
CA GLY A 22 0.83 5.64 -8.60
C GLY A 22 0.04 4.74 -9.52
N THR A 23 0.66 3.66 -9.94
CA THR A 23 0.04 2.63 -10.77
C THR A 23 0.04 1.28 -10.06
N ALA A 24 -0.96 0.46 -10.35
CA ALA A 24 -1.04 -0.90 -9.85
C ALA A 24 -1.43 -1.87 -10.96
N ALA A 25 -0.87 -3.06 -10.94
CA ALA A 25 -1.22 -4.17 -11.82
C ALA A 25 -1.63 -5.38 -10.97
N TRP A 26 -2.80 -5.93 -11.25
CA TRP A 26 -3.29 -7.16 -10.64
C TRP A 26 -3.23 -8.27 -11.68
N HIS A 27 -2.53 -9.35 -11.36
CA HIS A 27 -2.36 -10.48 -12.25
C HIS A 27 -3.36 -11.58 -11.90
N ALA A 28 -3.75 -12.37 -12.91
CA ALA A 28 -4.75 -13.43 -12.75
C ALA A 28 -4.33 -14.55 -11.80
N ASP A 29 -3.04 -14.66 -11.49
CA ASP A 29 -2.50 -15.61 -10.52
C ASP A 29 -2.63 -15.17 -9.06
N GLY A 30 -3.25 -14.00 -8.81
CA GLY A 30 -3.41 -13.44 -7.47
C GLY A 30 -2.24 -12.59 -7.00
N THR A 31 -1.25 -12.32 -7.86
CA THR A 31 -0.16 -11.40 -7.53
C THR A 31 -0.50 -9.95 -7.87
N GLU A 32 0.14 -9.03 -7.17
CA GLU A 32 0.01 -7.60 -7.36
C GLU A 32 1.38 -6.94 -7.42
N PHE A 33 1.46 -5.91 -8.26
CA PHE A 33 2.60 -5.01 -8.35
C PHE A 33 2.10 -3.56 -8.34
N GLN A 34 2.68 -2.72 -7.50
CA GLN A 34 2.36 -1.29 -7.42
C GLN A 34 3.63 -0.45 -7.42
N THR A 35 3.57 0.71 -8.07
CA THR A 35 4.60 1.74 -7.98
C THR A 35 4.05 3.00 -7.36
N SER A 36 4.82 3.60 -6.45
CA SER A 36 4.55 4.92 -5.87
C SER A 36 5.00 6.02 -6.83
N GLY A 37 4.19 7.05 -6.99
CA GLY A 37 4.54 8.24 -7.74
C GLY A 37 5.09 9.37 -6.87
N ILE A 38 4.93 9.27 -5.55
CA ILE A 38 5.38 10.29 -4.61
C ILE A 38 6.76 9.98 -4.01
N ARG A 39 7.10 8.69 -3.89
CA ARG A 39 8.37 8.27 -3.32
C ARG A 39 9.48 8.34 -4.36
N ASN A 40 10.66 8.78 -3.91
CA ASN A 40 11.85 8.66 -4.74
C ASN A 40 12.19 7.17 -4.94
N PRO A 41 12.46 6.71 -6.18
CA PRO A 41 12.87 5.33 -6.43
C PRO A 41 14.05 4.85 -5.56
N ALA A 42 14.97 5.75 -5.22
CA ALA A 42 16.09 5.44 -4.32
C ALA A 42 15.66 5.13 -2.87
N ASP A 43 14.45 5.55 -2.48
CA ASP A 43 13.87 5.31 -1.14
C ASP A 43 12.84 4.16 -1.14
N GLY A 44 12.72 3.45 -2.26
CA GLY A 44 11.79 2.32 -2.42
C GLY A 44 10.39 2.76 -2.83
N ASP A 45 10.11 2.70 -4.13
CA ASP A 45 8.84 3.10 -4.74
C ASP A 45 7.99 1.91 -5.21
N VAL A 46 8.50 0.70 -5.05
CA VAL A 46 7.88 -0.54 -5.53
C VAL A 46 7.27 -1.30 -4.37
N CYS A 47 6.02 -1.73 -4.55
CA CYS A 47 5.33 -2.67 -3.68
C CYS A 47 5.01 -3.95 -4.46
N GLN A 48 5.17 -5.09 -3.82
CA GLN A 48 4.77 -6.39 -4.36
C GLN A 48 3.92 -7.13 -3.34
N GLY A 49 2.93 -7.87 -3.82
CA GLY A 49 2.06 -8.61 -2.92
C GLY A 49 1.07 -9.50 -3.64
N VAL A 50 0.01 -9.75 -2.93
CA VAL A 50 -1.06 -10.64 -3.36
C VAL A 50 -2.42 -9.98 -3.17
N TRP A 51 -3.38 -10.42 -3.97
CA TRP A 51 -4.78 -10.06 -3.83
C TRP A 51 -5.68 -11.30 -3.82
N GLN A 52 -6.83 -11.16 -3.21
CA GLN A 52 -7.87 -12.20 -3.18
C GLN A 52 -9.25 -11.55 -3.32
N GLN A 53 -10.09 -12.13 -4.15
CA GLN A 53 -11.51 -11.80 -4.19
C GLN A 53 -12.21 -12.44 -2.98
N VAL A 54 -13.02 -11.66 -2.26
CA VAL A 54 -13.75 -12.11 -1.07
C VAL A 54 -15.26 -12.14 -1.26
N ASP A 55 -15.77 -11.38 -2.25
CA ASP A 55 -17.15 -11.45 -2.74
C ASP A 55 -17.20 -10.91 -4.18
N ASP A 56 -18.40 -10.80 -4.79
CA ASP A 56 -18.59 -10.47 -6.20
C ASP A 56 -17.87 -9.18 -6.66
N ALA A 57 -17.70 -8.22 -5.77
CA ALA A 57 -17.12 -6.91 -6.10
C ALA A 57 -15.99 -6.49 -5.16
N THR A 58 -15.72 -7.25 -4.10
CA THR A 58 -14.76 -6.87 -3.07
C THR A 58 -13.50 -7.72 -3.12
N PHE A 59 -12.37 -7.03 -3.02
CA PHE A 59 -11.03 -7.62 -3.04
C PHE A 59 -10.25 -7.16 -1.81
N VAL A 60 -9.40 -8.02 -1.29
CA VAL A 60 -8.42 -7.71 -0.25
C VAL A 60 -7.02 -7.85 -0.81
N LEU A 61 -6.15 -6.93 -0.40
CA LEU A 61 -4.77 -6.86 -0.87
C LEU A 61 -3.83 -6.84 0.33
N ASN A 62 -2.69 -7.48 0.18
CA ASN A 62 -1.60 -7.45 1.15
C ASN A 62 -0.27 -7.40 0.42
N HIS A 63 0.40 -6.26 0.50
CA HIS A 63 1.67 -6.06 -0.18
C HIS A 63 2.72 -5.37 0.70
N TYR A 64 3.96 -5.51 0.30
CA TYR A 64 5.11 -4.94 0.98
C TYR A 64 5.93 -4.05 0.04
N ALA A 65 6.39 -2.94 0.59
CA ALA A 65 7.47 -2.14 0.04
C ALA A 65 8.71 -2.28 0.94
N LEU A 66 9.90 -2.16 0.35
CA LEU A 66 11.14 -2.01 1.08
C LEU A 66 11.46 -0.53 1.20
N ALA A 67 11.58 -0.04 2.43
CA ALA A 67 11.84 1.38 2.68
C ALA A 67 13.33 1.63 2.91
N TRP A 68 13.82 2.71 2.33
CA TRP A 68 15.19 3.17 2.44
C TRP A 68 15.22 4.64 2.88
N THR A 69 16.25 5.04 3.57
CA THR A 69 16.49 6.44 3.94
C THR A 69 17.96 6.75 3.72
N ASN A 70 18.25 7.73 2.86
CA ASN A 70 19.63 8.11 2.51
C ASN A 70 20.51 6.90 2.09
N GLY A 71 19.94 6.00 1.27
CA GLY A 71 20.65 4.81 0.78
C GLY A 71 20.83 3.68 1.80
N THR A 72 20.25 3.80 3.00
CA THR A 72 20.26 2.77 4.03
C THR A 72 18.89 2.12 4.15
N TYR A 73 18.82 0.80 4.10
CA TYR A 73 17.60 0.06 4.36
C TYR A 73 17.09 0.32 5.79
N THR A 74 15.81 0.68 5.90
CA THR A 74 15.18 1.00 7.20
C THR A 74 14.15 -0.03 7.63
N GLY A 75 13.58 -0.79 6.70
CA GLY A 75 12.65 -1.88 7.02
C GLY A 75 11.51 -2.01 6.00
N PRO A 76 10.63 -2.99 6.19
CA PRO A 76 9.46 -3.18 5.35
C PRO A 76 8.34 -2.22 5.72
N ALA A 77 7.56 -1.81 4.71
CA ALA A 77 6.23 -1.26 4.89
C ALA A 77 5.20 -2.30 4.45
N ASN A 78 4.29 -2.68 5.32
CA ASN A 78 3.17 -3.55 4.99
C ASN A 78 1.94 -2.69 4.70
N ILE A 79 1.37 -2.85 3.53
CA ILE A 79 0.16 -2.15 3.10
C ILE A 79 -0.95 -3.19 2.91
N ARG A 80 -2.03 -3.04 3.65
CA ARG A 80 -3.24 -3.84 3.53
C ARG A 80 -4.36 -2.98 3.02
N ALA A 81 -5.15 -3.51 2.09
CA ALA A 81 -6.26 -2.77 1.54
C ALA A 81 -7.50 -3.65 1.36
N ARG A 82 -8.66 -3.02 1.41
CA ARG A 82 -9.94 -3.60 1.04
C ARG A 82 -10.60 -2.67 0.05
N VAL A 83 -10.93 -3.18 -1.12
CA VAL A 83 -11.46 -2.39 -2.23
C VAL A 83 -12.76 -2.98 -2.76
N THR A 84 -13.60 -2.10 -3.31
CA THR A 84 -14.78 -2.47 -4.08
C THR A 84 -14.62 -1.96 -5.50
N VAL A 85 -14.76 -2.85 -6.47
CA VAL A 85 -14.79 -2.54 -7.90
C VAL A 85 -16.21 -2.20 -8.31
N ASP A 86 -16.38 -1.16 -9.12
CA ASP A 86 -17.70 -0.78 -9.62
C ASP A 86 -18.26 -1.75 -10.68
N SER A 87 -19.53 -1.62 -11.02
CA SER A 87 -20.19 -2.51 -11.98
C SER A 87 -19.62 -2.43 -13.40
N THR A 88 -18.85 -1.40 -13.73
CA THR A 88 -18.17 -1.27 -15.03
C THR A 88 -16.82 -2.00 -15.08
N GLY A 89 -16.24 -2.34 -13.92
CA GLY A 89 -14.91 -2.89 -13.81
C GLY A 89 -13.79 -1.87 -14.09
N ASN A 90 -14.14 -0.58 -14.21
CA ASN A 90 -13.18 0.46 -14.59
C ASN A 90 -12.71 1.33 -13.42
N HIS A 91 -13.42 1.27 -12.29
CA HIS A 91 -13.06 2.03 -11.12
C HIS A 91 -13.10 1.16 -9.88
N TYR A 92 -12.21 1.39 -8.95
CA TYR A 92 -12.32 0.87 -7.60
C TYR A 92 -12.03 1.94 -6.56
N SER A 93 -12.60 1.76 -5.40
CA SER A 93 -12.33 2.58 -4.22
C SER A 93 -12.27 1.72 -2.98
N GLY A 94 -11.60 2.19 -1.96
CA GLY A 94 -11.50 1.44 -0.73
C GLY A 94 -10.71 2.13 0.36
N VAL A 95 -10.40 1.33 1.37
CA VAL A 95 -9.62 1.73 2.54
C VAL A 95 -8.29 1.00 2.57
N PHE A 96 -7.29 1.62 3.19
CA PHE A 96 -5.99 1.00 3.42
C PHE A 96 -5.50 1.26 4.84
N ALA A 97 -4.58 0.40 5.26
CA ALA A 97 -3.73 0.59 6.42
C ALA A 97 -2.29 0.26 6.03
N THR A 98 -1.38 1.19 6.29
CA THR A 98 0.06 1.01 6.09
C THR A 98 0.75 1.04 7.43
N VAL A 99 1.61 0.04 7.68
CA VAL A 99 2.49 0.00 8.85
C VAL A 99 3.93 -0.08 8.38
N VAL A 100 4.73 0.88 8.79
CA VAL A 100 6.18 0.91 8.50
C VAL A 100 6.93 0.39 9.72
N TYR A 101 7.83 -0.55 9.49
CA TYR A 101 8.60 -1.19 10.54
C TYR A 101 10.07 -0.83 10.45
N LEU A 102 10.74 -0.82 11.59
CA LEU A 102 12.20 -0.80 11.66
C LEU A 102 12.70 -2.25 11.57
N ALA A 103 13.56 -2.51 10.61
CA ALA A 103 14.25 -3.79 10.46
C ALA A 103 15.68 -3.56 9.99
N THR A 104 16.51 -4.60 10.05
CA THR A 104 17.91 -4.53 9.63
C THR A 104 18.17 -5.50 8.48
N PRO A 105 19.06 -5.17 7.53
CA PRO A 105 19.41 -6.06 6.43
C PRO A 105 20.36 -7.20 6.87
N VAL A 106 19.94 -7.95 7.87
CA VAL A 106 20.66 -9.11 8.41
C VAL A 106 19.80 -10.34 8.17
N ALA A 107 20.41 -11.41 7.68
CA ALA A 107 19.72 -12.65 7.30
C ALA A 107 18.74 -13.13 8.38
N GLY A 108 17.47 -13.27 7.99
CA GLY A 108 16.35 -13.65 8.85
C GLY A 108 15.70 -12.51 9.65
N HIS A 109 16.18 -11.28 9.53
CA HIS A 109 15.65 -10.10 10.24
C HIS A 109 15.20 -8.97 9.31
N GLU A 110 15.30 -9.14 8.00
CA GLU A 110 15.01 -8.13 6.97
C GLU A 110 13.52 -7.70 6.97
N PHE A 111 12.65 -8.60 7.41
CA PHE A 111 11.22 -8.39 7.51
C PHE A 111 10.68 -8.39 8.94
N ASP A 112 11.55 -8.09 9.92
CA ASP A 112 11.11 -7.95 11.31
C ASP A 112 10.00 -6.91 11.44
N GLN A 113 8.97 -7.23 12.20
CA GLN A 113 7.80 -6.39 12.44
C GLN A 113 7.62 -6.07 13.94
N ASN A 114 8.72 -6.12 14.69
CA ASN A 114 8.69 -5.91 16.14
C ASN A 114 8.64 -4.43 16.54
N THR A 115 9.16 -3.53 15.70
CA THR A 115 9.22 -2.10 15.97
C THR A 115 8.47 -1.32 14.90
N VAL A 116 7.37 -0.69 15.29
CA VAL A 116 6.58 0.18 14.40
C VAL A 116 7.16 1.58 14.41
N LEU A 117 7.52 2.09 13.23
CA LEU A 117 7.96 3.47 13.01
C LEU A 117 6.80 4.40 12.70
N ALA A 118 5.83 3.94 11.92
CA ALA A 118 4.65 4.71 11.55
C ALA A 118 3.49 3.78 11.23
N SER A 119 2.28 4.27 11.47
CA SER A 119 1.04 3.63 11.05
C SER A 119 0.10 4.68 10.48
N ILE A 120 -0.46 4.41 9.30
CA ILE A 120 -1.29 5.35 8.56
C ILE A 120 -2.49 4.59 8.02
N THR A 121 -3.69 5.14 8.20
CA THR A 121 -4.93 4.67 7.59
C THR A 121 -5.48 5.69 6.61
N GLY A 122 -6.26 5.24 5.65
CA GLY A 122 -6.86 6.16 4.69
C GLY A 122 -7.76 5.50 3.65
N THR A 123 -8.09 6.30 2.66
CA THR A 123 -8.91 5.90 1.51
C THR A 123 -8.15 6.09 0.20
N PHE A 124 -8.58 5.37 -0.82
CA PHE A 124 -8.05 5.56 -2.17
C PHE A 124 -9.09 5.25 -3.24
N LYS A 125 -8.81 5.77 -4.42
CA LYS A 125 -9.59 5.52 -5.64
C LYS A 125 -8.63 5.24 -6.77
N ALA A 126 -9.05 4.41 -7.71
CA ALA A 126 -8.29 4.15 -8.93
C ALA A 126 -9.20 4.02 -10.15
N THR A 127 -8.62 4.30 -11.29
CA THR A 127 -9.25 4.16 -12.60
C THR A 127 -8.40 3.23 -13.46
N ARG A 128 -9.04 2.32 -14.16
CA ARG A 128 -8.39 1.38 -15.06
C ARG A 128 -7.74 2.12 -16.23
N VAL A 129 -6.49 1.79 -16.52
CA VAL A 129 -5.84 2.21 -17.77
C VAL A 129 -6.38 1.38 -18.92
N THR A 130 -6.87 2.03 -19.97
CA THR A 130 -7.40 1.39 -21.16
C THR A 130 -6.57 1.74 -22.39
N MET A 131 -6.57 0.87 -23.37
CA MET A 131 -6.00 1.20 -24.70
C MET A 131 -6.84 2.33 -25.31
N GLN A 132 -6.16 3.37 -25.80
CA GLN A 132 -6.77 4.48 -26.57
C GLN A 132 -6.80 4.12 -28.05
#